data_0e1f35a6a054edd057b13b0fe7d62dbd
#
_entry.id   0e1f35a6a054edd057b13b0fe7d62dbd
#
_cell.length_a   1.000
_cell.length_b   1.000
_cell.length_c   1.000
_cell.angle_alpha   90.00
_cell.angle_beta   90.00
_cell.angle_gamma   90.00
#
_symmetry.space_group_name_H-M   'P 1'
#
loop_
_entity.id
_entity.type
_entity.pdbx_description
1 polymer ?
#
loop_
_entity_poly.entity_id
_entity_poly.type
_entity_poly.pdbx_seq_one_letter_code
_entity_poly.pdbx_strand_id
1 'polypeptide(L)'
;SLGLVGSEMCIRDSYSKPRVDKQLLEQYHEGLICLSACLAGEIPQAILSGDYERAKASALWYRDLFGEGNYYIELQDHGLEEDNIVLPQLIKLARETGIPMAATNDSHYLRKEDAKMQAILLCIQTGKTMQDADRMEFQTDEFYVKTTDEMYDLFAMVPDACANTQIIADQCNFDFEFGNTKIPYYKAPGGMDNQAFFEKLCWEGLERRYGSNVPQANKDRLNYEISVIKTMGYTNYYLIVWDYVNYAKSQGIPVGPGRGSGAGSIAAYSVGITDIDPIRYNLIFERFLNPERVSMPDFDVDFCYERRQEVIDYVNRKYGADHVAQIVTFGTMAARN
;
A
#
# COMPACT_ATOMS: atom_id res chain seq x y z
N SER A 1 4.61 -9.02 8.56
CA SER A 1 3.35 -9.46 7.93
C SER A 1 2.66 -8.33 7.14
N LEU A 2 2.68 -7.09 7.63
CA LEU A 2 2.09 -5.94 6.93
C LEU A 2 2.79 -5.62 5.59
N GLY A 3 4.10 -5.87 5.48
CA GLY A 3 4.84 -5.66 4.23
C GLY A 3 4.44 -6.63 3.12
N LEU A 4 4.22 -7.90 3.44
CA LEU A 4 3.73 -8.89 2.50
C LEU A 4 2.29 -8.61 2.08
N VAL A 5 1.47 -8.26 3.07
CA VAL A 5 0.08 -7.86 2.87
C VAL A 5 -0.01 -6.64 1.95
N GLY A 6 0.94 -5.69 2.03
CA GLY A 6 0.90 -4.48 1.23
C GLY A 6 1.27 -4.63 -0.23
N SER A 7 2.24 -5.48 -0.59
CA SER A 7 2.77 -5.52 -1.95
C SER A 7 2.09 -6.56 -2.86
N GLU A 8 2.01 -7.81 -2.41
CA GLU A 8 1.49 -8.88 -3.27
C GLU A 8 -0.02 -9.06 -3.16
N MET A 9 -0.59 -8.84 -1.98
CA MET A 9 -2.01 -9.11 -1.74
C MET A 9 -2.92 -7.97 -2.21
N CYS A 10 -2.46 -6.71 -2.17
CA CYS A 10 -3.22 -5.60 -2.75
C CYS A 10 -3.25 -5.64 -4.28
N ILE A 11 -2.27 -6.28 -4.91
CA ILE A 11 -2.18 -6.38 -6.37
C ILE A 11 -3.00 -7.57 -6.88
N ARG A 12 -3.15 -8.64 -6.11
CA ARG A 12 -3.59 -9.90 -6.67
C ARG A 12 -5.07 -10.18 -6.62
N ASP A 13 -5.80 -10.01 -5.51
CA ASP A 13 -7.21 -10.44 -5.46
C ASP A 13 -8.02 -9.86 -4.30
N SER A 14 -7.60 -8.78 -3.68
CA SER A 14 -8.26 -8.32 -2.45
C SER A 14 -8.92 -6.97 -2.61
N TYR A 15 -10.18 -6.99 -2.95
CA TYR A 15 -11.01 -5.82 -2.77
C TYR A 15 -11.27 -5.59 -1.29
N SER A 16 -10.77 -4.50 -0.73
CA SER A 16 -10.91 -4.00 0.63
C SER A 16 -10.24 -4.78 1.79
N LYS A 17 -10.02 -6.09 1.70
CA LYS A 17 -9.31 -6.87 2.73
C LYS A 17 -8.34 -7.85 2.08
N PRO A 18 -7.02 -7.62 2.19
CA PRO A 18 -6.02 -8.54 1.67
C PRO A 18 -6.20 -9.93 2.27
N ARG A 19 -6.16 -10.95 1.43
CA ARG A 19 -6.28 -12.35 1.83
C ARG A 19 -5.23 -13.19 1.13
N VAL A 20 -4.72 -14.17 1.83
CA VAL A 20 -3.76 -15.14 1.30
C VAL A 20 -4.27 -16.54 1.62
N ASP A 21 -4.13 -17.44 0.67
CA ASP A 21 -4.40 -18.87 0.86
C ASP A 21 -3.09 -19.67 1.11
N LYS A 22 -3.24 -20.95 1.42
CA LYS A 22 -2.10 -21.83 1.69
C LYS A 22 -1.19 -22.01 0.46
N GLN A 23 -1.73 -21.95 -0.76
CA GLN A 23 -0.92 -22.05 -1.99
C GLN A 23 0.01 -20.87 -2.17
N LEU A 24 -0.45 -19.66 -1.83
CA LEU A 24 0.38 -18.46 -1.84
C LEU A 24 1.43 -18.48 -0.72
N LEU A 25 1.06 -18.97 0.46
CA LEU A 25 2.03 -19.13 1.55
C LEU A 25 3.13 -20.12 1.16
N GLU A 26 2.81 -21.24 0.50
CA GLU A 26 3.81 -22.19 0.00
C GLU A 26 4.80 -21.56 -0.98
N GLN A 27 4.37 -20.55 -1.76
CA GLN A 27 5.23 -19.87 -2.73
C GLN A 27 6.06 -18.72 -2.14
N TYR A 28 5.58 -18.07 -1.06
CA TYR A 28 6.13 -16.79 -0.59
C TYR A 28 6.42 -16.75 0.92
N HIS A 29 6.66 -17.90 1.55
CA HIS A 29 6.95 -17.99 2.99
C HIS A 29 8.39 -17.66 3.37
N GLU A 30 9.32 -17.69 2.42
CA GLU A 30 10.74 -17.46 2.70
C GLU A 30 11.00 -16.10 3.33
N GLY A 31 11.79 -16.06 4.41
CA GLY A 31 12.13 -14.83 5.12
C GLY A 31 11.01 -14.29 6.03
N LEU A 32 9.93 -15.05 6.23
CA LEU A 32 8.83 -14.66 7.11
C LEU A 32 8.85 -15.44 8.42
N ILE A 33 8.42 -14.77 9.50
CA ILE A 33 8.05 -15.38 10.76
C ILE A 33 6.52 -15.33 10.87
N CYS A 34 5.92 -16.46 11.24
CA CYS A 34 4.47 -16.62 11.31
C CYS A 34 4.04 -16.97 12.74
N LEU A 35 2.94 -16.38 13.20
CA LEU A 35 2.28 -16.67 14.45
C LEU A 35 0.88 -17.23 14.18
N SER A 36 0.34 -18.04 15.11
CA SER A 36 -0.93 -18.77 14.91
C SER A 36 -2.19 -17.90 14.98
N ALA A 37 -2.05 -16.60 15.17
CA ALA A 37 -3.12 -15.60 15.26
C ALA A 37 -4.02 -15.70 16.51
N CYS A 38 -5.01 -14.78 16.61
CA CYS A 38 -5.97 -14.65 17.70
C CYS A 38 -7.05 -15.75 17.65
N LEU A 39 -8.11 -15.59 18.45
CA LEU A 39 -9.26 -16.51 18.48
C LEU A 39 -9.91 -16.78 17.12
N ALA A 40 -9.79 -15.85 16.16
CA ALA A 40 -10.27 -16.04 14.78
C ALA A 40 -9.35 -16.90 13.92
N GLY A 41 -8.15 -17.25 14.41
CA GLY A 41 -7.19 -18.08 13.68
C GLY A 41 -7.65 -19.52 13.47
N GLU A 42 -7.06 -20.19 12.46
CA GLU A 42 -7.43 -21.57 12.08
C GLU A 42 -7.28 -22.54 13.25
N ILE A 43 -6.21 -22.42 14.03
CA ILE A 43 -5.92 -23.33 15.15
C ILE A 43 -6.85 -23.08 16.33
N PRO A 44 -7.03 -21.84 16.86
CA PRO A 44 -8.01 -21.56 17.90
C PRO A 44 -9.43 -21.96 17.51
N GLN A 45 -9.84 -21.71 16.27
CA GLN A 45 -11.18 -22.10 15.78
C GLN A 45 -11.37 -23.63 15.74
N ALA A 46 -10.33 -24.39 15.40
CA ALA A 46 -10.39 -25.85 15.47
C ALA A 46 -10.54 -26.33 16.92
N ILE A 47 -9.83 -25.72 17.86
CA ILE A 47 -9.96 -26.03 19.30
C ILE A 47 -11.37 -25.71 19.80
N LEU A 48 -11.92 -24.53 19.51
CA LEU A 48 -13.26 -24.13 19.91
C LEU A 48 -14.35 -25.05 19.35
N SER A 49 -14.14 -25.59 18.14
CA SER A 49 -15.04 -26.58 17.56
C SER A 49 -14.88 -28.01 18.12
N GLY A 50 -13.95 -28.22 19.06
CA GLY A 50 -13.67 -29.52 19.66
C GLY A 50 -12.78 -30.44 18.81
N ASP A 51 -12.20 -29.93 17.72
CA ASP A 51 -11.37 -30.70 16.78
C ASP A 51 -9.87 -30.44 17.04
N TYR A 52 -9.36 -31.00 18.12
CA TYR A 52 -7.97 -30.86 18.53
C TYR A 52 -6.99 -31.45 17.50
N GLU A 53 -7.35 -32.56 16.85
CA GLU A 53 -6.49 -33.22 15.86
C GLU A 53 -6.32 -32.34 14.61
N ARG A 54 -7.38 -31.67 14.19
CA ARG A 54 -7.31 -30.66 13.11
C ARG A 54 -6.41 -29.49 13.51
N ALA A 55 -6.55 -28.99 14.76
CA ALA A 55 -5.68 -27.92 15.26
C ALA A 55 -4.21 -28.35 15.22
N LYS A 56 -3.91 -29.57 15.65
CA LYS A 56 -2.55 -30.14 15.63
C LYS A 56 -2.01 -30.33 14.22
N ALA A 57 -2.81 -30.86 13.31
CA ALA A 57 -2.42 -31.01 11.90
C ALA A 57 -2.11 -29.68 11.25
N SER A 58 -2.93 -28.64 11.49
CA SER A 58 -2.68 -27.29 10.99
C SER A 58 -1.39 -26.68 11.57
N ALA A 59 -1.16 -26.82 12.89
CA ALA A 59 0.05 -26.33 13.53
C ALA A 59 1.33 -26.97 12.94
N LEU A 60 1.29 -28.27 12.72
CA LEU A 60 2.41 -29.01 12.11
C LEU A 60 2.64 -28.57 10.67
N TRP A 61 1.57 -28.35 9.88
CA TRP A 61 1.69 -27.86 8.52
C TRP A 61 2.39 -26.49 8.45
N TYR A 62 1.99 -25.55 9.33
CA TYR A 62 2.64 -24.25 9.41
C TYR A 62 4.08 -24.35 9.88
N ARG A 63 4.38 -25.17 10.89
CA ARG A 63 5.75 -25.41 11.35
C ARG A 63 6.64 -25.95 10.21
N ASP A 64 6.15 -26.92 9.48
CA ASP A 64 6.91 -27.57 8.42
C ASP A 64 7.11 -26.63 7.21
N LEU A 65 6.16 -25.74 6.96
CA LEU A 65 6.26 -24.73 5.90
C LEU A 65 7.26 -23.62 6.25
N PHE A 66 7.15 -23.01 7.42
CA PHE A 66 8.00 -21.87 7.79
C PHE A 66 9.37 -22.30 8.34
N GLY A 67 9.49 -23.54 8.77
CA GLY A 67 10.71 -24.09 9.35
C GLY A 67 10.89 -23.77 10.83
N GLU A 68 11.88 -24.44 11.44
CA GLU A 68 12.18 -24.29 12.87
C GLU A 68 12.59 -22.85 13.20
N GLY A 69 12.01 -22.31 14.28
CA GLY A 69 12.28 -20.94 14.74
C GLY A 69 11.53 -19.84 13.98
N ASN A 70 10.76 -20.17 12.94
CA ASN A 70 10.00 -19.19 12.16
C ASN A 70 8.48 -19.34 12.29
N TYR A 71 8.01 -20.30 13.10
CA TYR A 71 6.60 -20.45 13.41
C TYR A 71 6.38 -20.57 14.91
N TYR A 72 5.41 -19.83 15.43
CA TYR A 72 5.09 -19.76 16.87
C TYR A 72 3.60 -19.98 17.12
N ILE A 73 3.28 -20.73 18.17
CA ILE A 73 1.93 -20.74 18.72
C ILE A 73 1.73 -19.43 19.49
N GLU A 74 0.81 -18.63 19.03
CA GLU A 74 0.49 -17.33 19.62
C GLU A 74 -0.47 -17.52 20.81
N LEU A 75 -0.14 -16.92 21.93
CA LEU A 75 -0.94 -16.95 23.15
C LEU A 75 -1.46 -15.55 23.42
N GLN A 76 -2.77 -15.44 23.61
CA GLN A 76 -3.46 -14.21 23.98
C GLN A 76 -4.42 -14.50 25.13
N ASP A 77 -4.57 -13.55 26.05
CA ASP A 77 -5.52 -13.62 27.15
C ASP A 77 -6.11 -12.23 27.40
N HIS A 78 -7.37 -12.08 27.06
CA HIS A 78 -8.15 -10.86 27.27
C HIS A 78 -9.25 -11.04 28.30
N GLY A 79 -9.26 -12.19 29.02
CA GLY A 79 -10.28 -12.53 30.00
C GLY A 79 -11.61 -12.93 29.37
N LEU A 80 -11.62 -13.38 28.12
CA LEU A 80 -12.82 -13.92 27.46
C LEU A 80 -13.08 -15.37 27.89
N GLU A 81 -14.34 -15.80 27.79
CA GLU A 81 -14.69 -17.20 28.10
C GLU A 81 -13.96 -18.18 27.16
N GLU A 82 -13.81 -17.79 25.90
CA GLU A 82 -13.07 -18.55 24.86
C GLU A 82 -11.58 -18.68 25.19
N ASP A 83 -10.97 -17.67 25.82
CA ASP A 83 -9.56 -17.72 26.23
C ASP A 83 -9.33 -18.83 27.24
N ASN A 84 -10.27 -19.03 28.20
CA ASN A 84 -10.19 -20.10 29.18
C ASN A 84 -10.22 -21.51 28.57
N ILE A 85 -10.82 -21.67 27.39
CA ILE A 85 -10.86 -22.93 26.63
C ILE A 85 -9.61 -23.08 25.78
N VAL A 86 -9.24 -22.04 25.03
CA VAL A 86 -8.24 -22.11 23.99
C VAL A 86 -6.83 -22.08 24.56
N LEU A 87 -6.53 -21.20 25.50
CA LEU A 87 -5.17 -21.00 26.02
C LEU A 87 -4.52 -22.28 26.58
N PRO A 88 -5.20 -23.07 27.46
CA PRO A 88 -4.62 -24.32 27.93
C PRO A 88 -4.35 -25.34 26.84
N GLN A 89 -5.20 -25.36 25.80
CA GLN A 89 -5.06 -26.28 24.67
C GLN A 89 -3.93 -25.87 23.75
N LEU A 90 -3.73 -24.56 23.53
CA LEU A 90 -2.59 -24.04 22.76
C LEU A 90 -1.26 -24.34 23.48
N ILE A 91 -1.17 -24.16 24.79
CA ILE A 91 0.01 -24.50 25.57
C ILE A 91 0.31 -26.00 25.47
N LYS A 92 -0.74 -26.85 25.63
CA LYS A 92 -0.61 -28.30 25.41
C LYS A 92 -0.10 -28.64 24.03
N LEU A 93 -0.71 -28.04 22.99
CA LEU A 93 -0.35 -28.24 21.60
C LEU A 93 1.11 -27.86 21.32
N ALA A 94 1.55 -26.71 21.82
CA ALA A 94 2.92 -26.23 21.68
C ALA A 94 3.93 -27.23 22.31
N ARG A 95 3.63 -27.72 23.53
CA ARG A 95 4.46 -28.71 24.21
C ARG A 95 4.51 -30.06 23.51
N GLU A 96 3.37 -30.53 22.97
CA GLU A 96 3.31 -31.82 22.23
C GLU A 96 4.04 -31.77 20.89
N THR A 97 4.02 -30.62 20.21
CA THR A 97 4.60 -30.45 18.86
C THR A 97 6.01 -29.88 18.87
N GLY A 98 6.49 -29.39 20.03
CA GLY A 98 7.78 -28.72 20.15
C GLY A 98 7.80 -27.33 19.49
N ILE A 99 6.65 -26.78 19.11
CA ILE A 99 6.56 -25.45 18.51
C ILE A 99 6.70 -24.38 19.63
N PRO A 100 7.60 -23.38 19.48
CA PRO A 100 7.73 -22.33 20.47
C PRO A 100 6.46 -21.47 20.56
N MET A 101 6.25 -20.85 21.71
CA MET A 101 5.11 -19.99 21.99
C MET A 101 5.53 -18.52 21.96
N ALA A 102 4.63 -17.62 21.56
CA ALA A 102 4.80 -16.17 21.68
C ALA A 102 3.57 -15.54 22.32
N ALA A 103 3.78 -14.76 23.39
CA ALA A 103 2.70 -14.06 24.08
C ALA A 103 2.48 -12.68 23.44
N THR A 104 1.27 -12.43 22.97
CA THR A 104 0.86 -11.13 22.40
C THR A 104 -0.42 -10.62 23.05
N ASN A 105 -0.84 -9.39 22.74
CA ASN A 105 -2.04 -8.81 23.38
C ASN A 105 -3.08 -8.27 22.40
N ASP A 106 -2.91 -8.41 21.08
CA ASP A 106 -3.85 -7.88 20.09
C ASP A 106 -4.31 -6.44 20.42
N SER A 107 -3.34 -5.55 20.68
CA SER A 107 -3.60 -4.21 21.21
C SER A 107 -4.33 -3.33 20.18
N HIS A 108 -5.49 -2.80 20.58
CA HIS A 108 -6.33 -1.93 19.76
C HIS A 108 -6.35 -0.47 20.21
N TYR A 109 -5.88 -0.19 21.41
CA TYR A 109 -5.78 1.15 22.00
C TYR A 109 -4.61 1.23 22.97
N LEU A 110 -4.21 2.45 23.33
CA LEU A 110 -2.96 2.68 24.04
C LEU A 110 -3.08 2.38 25.55
N ARG A 111 -4.14 2.87 26.19
CA ARG A 111 -4.35 2.75 27.64
C ARG A 111 -5.68 2.08 27.90
N LYS A 112 -5.82 1.43 29.06
CA LYS A 112 -7.03 0.72 29.44
C LYS A 112 -8.28 1.61 29.45
N GLU A 113 -8.16 2.86 29.89
CA GLU A 113 -9.24 3.86 29.86
C GLU A 113 -9.68 4.27 28.45
N ASP A 114 -8.88 4.03 27.42
CA ASP A 114 -9.19 4.35 26.02
C ASP A 114 -10.19 3.37 25.38
N ALA A 115 -10.56 2.30 26.07
CA ALA A 115 -11.55 1.31 25.60
C ALA A 115 -12.87 1.97 25.15
N LYS A 116 -13.34 2.99 25.88
CA LYS A 116 -14.54 3.74 25.52
C LYS A 116 -14.39 4.55 24.23
N MET A 117 -13.21 5.14 24.01
CA MET A 117 -12.92 5.87 22.77
C MET A 117 -12.85 4.92 21.59
N GLN A 118 -12.27 3.74 21.78
CA GLN A 118 -12.25 2.69 20.77
C GLN A 118 -13.66 2.24 20.36
N ALA A 119 -14.56 2.08 21.33
CA ALA A 119 -15.96 1.75 21.04
C ALA A 119 -16.64 2.81 20.16
N ILE A 120 -16.37 4.10 20.39
CA ILE A 120 -16.87 5.19 19.54
C ILE A 120 -16.27 5.12 18.14
N LEU A 121 -14.96 4.86 18.02
CA LEU A 121 -14.29 4.72 16.71
C LEU A 121 -14.86 3.54 15.91
N LEU A 122 -15.14 2.42 16.55
CA LEU A 122 -15.80 1.26 15.92
C LEU A 122 -17.20 1.62 15.40
N CYS A 123 -17.97 2.39 16.17
CA CYS A 123 -19.27 2.91 15.70
C CYS A 123 -19.13 3.77 14.46
N ILE A 124 -18.18 4.69 14.42
CA ILE A 124 -17.91 5.54 13.24
C ILE A 124 -17.53 4.67 12.04
N GLN A 125 -16.62 3.71 12.22
CA GLN A 125 -16.14 2.82 11.16
C GLN A 125 -17.25 1.94 10.57
N THR A 126 -18.17 1.48 11.41
CA THR A 126 -19.26 0.57 11.01
C THR A 126 -20.58 1.28 10.65
N GLY A 127 -20.62 2.61 10.75
CA GLY A 127 -21.84 3.41 10.52
C GLY A 127 -22.92 3.16 11.58
N LYS A 128 -22.53 2.82 12.80
CA LYS A 128 -23.40 2.56 13.96
C LYS A 128 -23.31 3.67 14.99
N THR A 129 -24.19 3.65 15.97
CA THR A 129 -24.18 4.52 17.14
C THR A 129 -23.94 3.72 18.42
N MET A 130 -23.58 4.40 19.50
CA MET A 130 -23.41 3.76 20.82
C MET A 130 -24.70 3.17 21.40
N GLN A 131 -25.84 3.47 20.81
CA GLN A 131 -27.17 3.00 21.24
C GLN A 131 -27.61 1.75 20.46
N ASP A 132 -26.95 1.41 19.36
CA ASP A 132 -27.29 0.26 18.55
C ASP A 132 -26.87 -1.04 19.27
N ALA A 133 -27.83 -1.95 19.47
CA ALA A 133 -27.59 -3.21 20.18
C ALA A 133 -26.68 -4.18 19.40
N ASP A 134 -26.63 -4.03 18.07
CA ASP A 134 -25.82 -4.84 17.15
C ASP A 134 -24.50 -4.16 16.74
N ARG A 135 -24.04 -3.16 17.49
CA ARG A 135 -22.76 -2.54 17.26
C ARG A 135 -21.61 -3.49 17.54
N MET A 136 -20.52 -3.34 16.82
CA MET A 136 -19.28 -4.03 17.14
C MET A 136 -18.66 -3.45 18.41
N GLU A 137 -18.37 -4.30 19.41
CA GLU A 137 -17.66 -3.88 20.61
C GLU A 137 -16.75 -5.00 21.13
N PHE A 138 -15.71 -4.61 21.84
CA PHE A 138 -14.89 -5.54 22.62
C PHE A 138 -15.61 -5.89 23.93
N GLN A 139 -15.61 -7.17 24.29
CA GLN A 139 -16.30 -7.64 25.49
C GLN A 139 -15.56 -7.27 26.80
N THR A 140 -14.25 -6.97 26.69
CA THR A 140 -13.39 -6.57 27.81
C THR A 140 -12.60 -5.31 27.45
N ASP A 141 -11.97 -4.69 28.44
CA ASP A 141 -11.08 -3.54 28.28
C ASP A 141 -9.59 -3.93 28.28
N GLU A 142 -9.28 -5.22 28.02
CA GLU A 142 -7.94 -5.78 28.10
C GLU A 142 -7.11 -5.64 26.80
N PHE A 143 -7.63 -5.00 25.76
CA PHE A 143 -6.97 -4.83 24.46
C PHE A 143 -6.07 -3.58 24.39
N TYR A 144 -5.49 -3.15 25.50
CA TYR A 144 -4.56 -2.03 25.58
C TYR A 144 -3.09 -2.49 25.47
N VAL A 145 -2.18 -1.54 25.27
CA VAL A 145 -0.74 -1.84 25.26
C VAL A 145 -0.28 -2.09 26.68
N LYS A 146 -0.19 -3.36 27.08
CA LYS A 146 0.29 -3.79 28.40
C LYS A 146 1.79 -3.55 28.53
N THR A 147 2.23 -3.28 29.75
CA THR A 147 3.66 -3.22 30.10
C THR A 147 4.28 -4.62 30.08
N THR A 148 5.62 -4.66 30.03
CA THR A 148 6.36 -5.92 30.12
C THR A 148 6.00 -6.71 31.38
N ASP A 149 5.93 -6.04 32.53
CA ASP A 149 5.60 -6.69 33.80
C ASP A 149 4.17 -7.28 33.81
N GLU A 150 3.18 -6.52 33.28
CA GLU A 150 1.80 -7.00 33.12
C GLU A 150 1.74 -8.25 32.22
N MET A 151 2.51 -8.28 31.15
CA MET A 151 2.57 -9.44 30.24
C MET A 151 3.23 -10.64 30.91
N TYR A 152 4.32 -10.46 31.66
CA TYR A 152 4.94 -11.56 32.40
C TYR A 152 4.08 -12.08 33.54
N ASP A 153 3.30 -11.22 34.21
CA ASP A 153 2.34 -11.63 35.22
C ASP A 153 1.19 -12.45 34.62
N LEU A 154 0.66 -11.98 33.47
CA LEU A 154 -0.44 -12.64 32.73
C LEU A 154 -0.04 -14.05 32.26
N PHE A 155 1.18 -14.19 31.74
CA PHE A 155 1.71 -15.45 31.22
C PHE A 155 2.73 -16.13 32.14
N ALA A 156 2.61 -15.93 33.47
CA ALA A 156 3.54 -16.48 34.44
C ALA A 156 3.70 -18.02 34.36
N MET A 157 2.68 -18.73 33.83
CA MET A 157 2.73 -20.18 33.61
C MET A 157 3.61 -20.61 32.40
N VAL A 158 3.95 -19.68 31.53
CA VAL A 158 4.76 -19.89 30.31
C VAL A 158 5.63 -18.66 30.00
N PRO A 159 6.55 -18.25 30.91
CA PRO A 159 7.33 -17.02 30.77
C PRO A 159 8.19 -16.98 29.50
N ASP A 160 8.57 -18.15 28.97
CA ASP A 160 9.29 -18.26 27.72
C ASP A 160 8.51 -17.68 26.53
N ALA A 161 7.18 -17.68 26.58
CA ALA A 161 6.35 -17.09 25.54
C ALA A 161 6.54 -15.56 25.46
N CYS A 162 6.74 -14.89 26.58
CA CYS A 162 7.09 -13.46 26.60
C CYS A 162 8.53 -13.25 26.12
N ALA A 163 9.48 -14.06 26.57
CA ALA A 163 10.89 -13.95 26.15
C ALA A 163 11.07 -14.17 24.64
N ASN A 164 10.30 -15.06 24.04
CA ASN A 164 10.35 -15.35 22.60
C ASN A 164 9.95 -14.15 21.73
N THR A 165 9.19 -13.19 22.25
CA THR A 165 8.86 -11.96 21.51
C THR A 165 10.12 -11.13 21.20
N GLN A 166 11.09 -11.10 22.13
CA GLN A 166 12.39 -10.46 21.89
C GLN A 166 13.21 -11.24 20.86
N ILE A 167 13.20 -12.56 20.90
CA ILE A 167 13.88 -13.41 19.91
C ILE A 167 13.33 -13.13 18.50
N ILE A 168 11.99 -13.04 18.37
CA ILE A 168 11.33 -12.68 17.10
C ILE A 168 11.78 -11.30 16.65
N ALA A 169 11.79 -10.30 17.54
CA ALA A 169 12.20 -8.95 17.20
C ALA A 169 13.65 -8.89 16.73
N ASP A 170 14.57 -9.62 17.39
CA ASP A 170 15.98 -9.67 17.03
C ASP A 170 16.25 -10.35 15.67
N GLN A 171 15.35 -11.23 15.22
CA GLN A 171 15.40 -11.84 13.90
C GLN A 171 14.90 -10.92 12.78
N CYS A 172 14.10 -9.90 13.11
CA CYS A 172 13.54 -8.96 12.14
C CYS A 172 14.55 -7.88 11.78
N ASN A 173 15.32 -8.08 10.72
CA ASN A 173 16.37 -7.17 10.24
C ASN A 173 16.02 -6.55 8.88
N PHE A 174 14.77 -6.14 8.70
CA PHE A 174 14.29 -5.52 7.47
C PHE A 174 14.09 -4.02 7.65
N ASP A 175 14.63 -3.25 6.73
CA ASP A 175 14.45 -1.81 6.65
C ASP A 175 13.77 -1.41 5.33
N PHE A 176 12.91 -0.40 5.38
CA PHE A 176 12.30 0.16 4.17
C PHE A 176 13.20 1.24 3.58
N GLU A 177 13.52 1.11 2.30
CA GLU A 177 14.18 2.20 1.58
C GLU A 177 13.17 3.30 1.26
N PHE A 178 13.13 4.35 2.06
CA PHE A 178 12.33 5.53 1.80
C PHE A 178 13.04 6.49 0.84
N GLY A 179 12.27 7.21 0.03
CA GLY A 179 12.78 8.24 -0.88
C GLY A 179 13.44 7.72 -2.15
N ASN A 180 13.50 6.41 -2.36
CA ASN A 180 14.00 5.82 -3.60
C ASN A 180 12.86 5.73 -4.64
N THR A 181 12.68 6.78 -5.41
CA THR A 181 11.64 6.84 -6.45
C THR A 181 12.11 6.05 -7.68
N LYS A 182 11.50 4.91 -7.93
CA LYS A 182 11.80 4.05 -9.08
C LYS A 182 11.04 4.53 -10.33
N ILE A 183 11.54 5.61 -10.96
CA ILE A 183 11.00 6.09 -12.23
C ILE A 183 11.76 5.39 -13.38
N PRO A 184 11.08 4.81 -14.38
CA PRO A 184 11.73 4.27 -15.55
C PRO A 184 12.58 5.34 -16.27
N TYR A 185 13.64 4.92 -16.92
CA TYR A 185 14.50 5.82 -17.68
C TYR A 185 13.93 6.03 -19.09
N TYR A 186 13.69 7.28 -19.48
CA TYR A 186 13.36 7.65 -20.86
C TYR A 186 14.63 7.68 -21.72
N LYS A 187 14.55 7.23 -22.96
CA LYS A 187 15.64 7.33 -23.93
C LYS A 187 15.28 8.36 -24.99
N ALA A 188 15.91 9.53 -24.92
CA ALA A 188 15.71 10.58 -25.92
C ALA A 188 16.19 10.14 -27.30
N PRO A 189 15.52 10.57 -28.39
CA PRO A 189 15.93 10.28 -29.76
C PRO A 189 17.36 10.76 -30.05
N GLY A 190 18.10 9.98 -30.84
CA GLY A 190 19.47 10.33 -31.28
C GLY A 190 20.51 10.33 -30.16
N GLY A 191 20.20 9.76 -28.97
CA GLY A 191 21.13 9.74 -27.83
C GLY A 191 21.31 11.11 -27.17
N MET A 192 20.41 12.04 -27.40
CA MET A 192 20.41 13.34 -26.71
C MET A 192 20.22 13.15 -25.20
N ASP A 193 20.81 14.04 -24.40
CA ASP A 193 20.52 14.11 -22.97
C ASP A 193 19.03 14.39 -22.73
N ASN A 194 18.41 13.67 -21.79
CA ASN A 194 16.97 13.77 -21.54
C ASN A 194 16.56 15.17 -21.06
N GLN A 195 17.39 15.84 -20.27
CA GLN A 195 17.11 17.21 -19.83
C GLN A 195 17.13 18.18 -21.02
N ALA A 196 18.15 18.09 -21.86
CA ALA A 196 18.24 18.93 -23.06
C ALA A 196 17.09 18.67 -24.05
N PHE A 197 16.66 17.40 -24.17
CA PHE A 197 15.51 17.06 -25.00
C PHE A 197 14.20 17.62 -24.44
N PHE A 198 14.00 17.53 -23.13
CA PHE A 198 12.83 18.08 -22.46
C PHE A 198 12.76 19.61 -22.61
N GLU A 199 13.88 20.30 -22.34
CA GLU A 199 13.98 21.75 -22.51
C GLU A 199 13.62 22.17 -23.94
N LYS A 200 14.19 21.48 -24.96
CA LYS A 200 13.86 21.71 -26.36
C LYS A 200 12.36 21.56 -26.63
N LEU A 201 11.74 20.47 -26.18
CA LEU A 201 10.30 20.24 -26.32
C LEU A 201 9.47 21.35 -25.67
N CYS A 202 9.87 21.82 -24.50
CA CYS A 202 9.19 22.88 -23.77
C CYS A 202 9.23 24.19 -24.55
N TRP A 203 10.40 24.61 -25.04
CA TRP A 203 10.55 25.86 -25.78
C TRP A 203 9.84 25.85 -27.14
N GLU A 204 10.02 24.80 -27.93
CA GLU A 204 9.29 24.63 -29.19
C GLU A 204 7.78 24.58 -28.97
N GLY A 205 7.35 23.94 -27.88
CA GLY A 205 5.95 23.87 -27.50
C GLY A 205 5.38 25.21 -27.03
N LEU A 206 6.13 25.98 -26.27
CA LEU A 206 5.73 27.31 -25.83
C LEU A 206 5.46 28.23 -27.02
N GLU A 207 6.37 28.26 -28.03
CA GLU A 207 6.17 29.04 -29.25
C GLU A 207 4.95 28.54 -30.05
N ARG A 208 4.73 27.25 -30.11
CA ARG A 208 3.55 26.65 -30.75
C ARG A 208 2.24 27.08 -30.13
N ARG A 209 2.23 27.21 -28.76
CA ARG A 209 1.04 27.54 -27.97
C ARG A 209 0.72 29.05 -27.98
N TYR A 210 1.74 29.91 -27.90
CA TYR A 210 1.58 31.37 -27.76
C TYR A 210 2.00 32.20 -28.99
N GLY A 211 2.47 31.51 -30.03
CA GLY A 211 2.97 32.19 -31.22
C GLY A 211 4.41 32.72 -31.07
N SER A 212 4.93 33.44 -32.07
CA SER A 212 6.31 33.96 -32.08
C SER A 212 6.59 35.05 -31.04
N ASN A 213 5.55 35.74 -30.57
CA ASN A 213 5.67 36.82 -29.57
C ASN A 213 5.24 36.36 -28.18
N VAL A 214 5.91 35.35 -27.66
CA VAL A 214 5.63 34.84 -26.31
C VAL A 214 5.88 35.93 -25.27
N PRO A 215 4.91 36.23 -24.38
CA PRO A 215 5.10 37.16 -23.27
C PRO A 215 6.28 36.78 -22.37
N GLN A 216 7.03 37.77 -21.88
CA GLN A 216 8.21 37.49 -21.04
C GLN A 216 7.83 36.73 -19.77
N ALA A 217 6.69 37.07 -19.13
CA ALA A 217 6.20 36.38 -17.95
C ALA A 217 5.98 34.87 -18.19
N ASN A 218 5.54 34.46 -19.37
CA ASN A 218 5.36 33.04 -19.71
C ASN A 218 6.71 32.32 -19.88
N LYS A 219 7.71 33.03 -20.45
CA LYS A 219 9.08 32.51 -20.55
C LYS A 219 9.71 32.33 -19.18
N ASP A 220 9.54 33.32 -18.31
CA ASP A 220 10.07 33.29 -16.93
C ASP A 220 9.42 32.17 -16.12
N ARG A 221 8.11 31.98 -16.26
CA ARG A 221 7.39 30.89 -15.62
C ARG A 221 7.85 29.53 -16.14
N LEU A 222 8.04 29.35 -17.45
CA LEU A 222 8.54 28.09 -18.01
C LEU A 222 9.97 27.79 -17.52
N ASN A 223 10.86 28.78 -17.48
CA ASN A 223 12.22 28.62 -16.94
C ASN A 223 12.20 28.16 -15.48
N TYR A 224 11.35 28.79 -14.68
CA TYR A 224 11.17 28.41 -13.28
C TYR A 224 10.72 26.95 -13.15
N GLU A 225 9.66 26.55 -13.86
CA GLU A 225 9.16 25.18 -13.82
C GLU A 225 10.19 24.16 -14.29
N ILE A 226 10.89 24.40 -15.38
CA ILE A 226 11.98 23.53 -15.87
C ILE A 226 13.05 23.36 -14.81
N SER A 227 13.44 24.43 -14.12
CA SER A 227 14.44 24.38 -13.05
C SER A 227 13.99 23.53 -11.87
N VAL A 228 12.73 23.66 -11.45
CA VAL A 228 12.15 22.85 -10.37
C VAL A 228 12.05 21.38 -10.77
N ILE A 229 11.52 21.09 -11.98
CA ILE A 229 11.40 19.72 -12.49
C ILE A 229 12.76 19.02 -12.54
N LYS A 230 13.81 19.73 -13.00
CA LYS A 230 15.19 19.26 -13.06
C LYS A 230 15.74 18.98 -11.66
N THR A 231 15.63 19.95 -10.76
CA THR A 231 16.17 19.86 -9.40
C THR A 231 15.53 18.72 -8.60
N MET A 232 14.23 18.49 -8.80
CA MET A 232 13.50 17.40 -8.17
C MET A 232 13.64 16.04 -8.88
N GLY A 233 14.35 15.98 -10.02
CA GLY A 233 14.64 14.74 -10.75
C GLY A 233 13.48 14.17 -11.57
N TYR A 234 12.44 14.97 -11.89
CA TYR A 234 11.25 14.49 -12.56
C TYR A 234 11.24 14.67 -14.09
N THR A 235 12.36 15.01 -14.70
CA THR A 235 12.49 15.14 -16.16
C THR A 235 12.07 13.87 -16.90
N ASN A 236 12.54 12.69 -16.45
CA ASN A 236 12.14 11.41 -17.05
C ASN A 236 10.64 11.15 -16.92
N TYR A 237 10.04 11.49 -15.78
CA TYR A 237 8.61 11.35 -15.58
C TYR A 237 7.78 12.18 -16.57
N TYR A 238 8.14 13.46 -16.75
CA TYR A 238 7.50 14.31 -17.77
C TYR A 238 7.66 13.76 -19.18
N LEU A 239 8.84 13.26 -19.53
CA LEU A 239 9.10 12.69 -20.84
C LEU A 239 8.31 11.40 -21.10
N ILE A 240 8.15 10.54 -20.09
CA ILE A 240 7.35 9.32 -20.20
C ILE A 240 5.87 9.66 -20.38
N VAL A 241 5.35 10.61 -19.59
CA VAL A 241 3.96 11.06 -19.72
C VAL A 241 3.72 11.71 -21.10
N TRP A 242 4.62 12.59 -21.52
CA TRP A 242 4.58 13.18 -22.84
C TRP A 242 4.57 12.12 -23.94
N ASP A 243 5.39 11.12 -23.83
CA ASP A 243 5.57 10.08 -24.84
C ASP A 243 4.27 9.32 -25.11
N TYR A 244 3.60 8.80 -24.08
CA TYR A 244 2.38 8.05 -24.30
C TYR A 244 1.18 8.94 -24.67
N VAL A 245 1.14 10.20 -24.18
CA VAL A 245 0.12 11.17 -24.59
C VAL A 245 0.33 11.54 -26.08
N ASN A 246 1.57 11.80 -26.47
CA ASN A 246 1.91 12.11 -27.86
C ASN A 246 1.65 10.92 -28.80
N TYR A 247 1.96 9.68 -28.35
CA TYR A 247 1.58 8.48 -29.09
C TYR A 247 0.07 8.42 -29.31
N ALA A 248 -0.73 8.58 -28.26
CA ALA A 248 -2.19 8.56 -28.39
C ALA A 248 -2.69 9.62 -29.38
N LYS A 249 -2.22 10.86 -29.25
CA LYS A 249 -2.58 11.96 -30.16
C LYS A 249 -2.16 11.66 -31.61
N SER A 250 -0.98 11.07 -31.83
CA SER A 250 -0.48 10.71 -33.18
C SER A 250 -1.30 9.58 -33.81
N GLN A 251 -1.90 8.71 -33.04
CA GLN A 251 -2.80 7.65 -33.50
C GLN A 251 -4.26 8.11 -33.63
N GLY A 252 -4.53 9.39 -33.41
CA GLY A 252 -5.90 9.93 -33.41
C GLY A 252 -6.76 9.39 -32.27
N ILE A 253 -6.16 8.95 -31.17
CA ILE A 253 -6.87 8.55 -29.96
C ILE A 253 -7.21 9.82 -29.16
N PRO A 254 -8.49 10.11 -28.88
CA PRO A 254 -8.86 11.26 -28.07
C PRO A 254 -8.23 11.21 -26.68
N VAL A 255 -7.63 12.34 -26.29
CA VAL A 255 -7.03 12.54 -24.96
C VAL A 255 -7.74 13.71 -24.30
N GLY A 256 -8.11 13.59 -23.04
CA GLY A 256 -8.71 14.67 -22.26
C GLY A 256 -7.77 15.86 -22.12
N PRO A 257 -8.28 17.08 -21.94
CA PRO A 257 -7.47 18.31 -21.90
C PRO A 257 -6.57 18.40 -20.66
N GLY A 258 -6.68 17.46 -19.74
CA GLY A 258 -6.01 17.43 -18.46
C GLY A 258 -6.97 17.76 -17.31
N ARG A 259 -6.62 17.25 -16.13
CA ARG A 259 -7.35 17.47 -14.86
C ARG A 259 -6.39 17.45 -13.68
N GLY A 260 -6.90 17.70 -12.49
CA GLY A 260 -6.10 17.69 -11.27
C GLY A 260 -5.06 18.83 -11.23
N SER A 261 -4.02 18.62 -10.43
CA SER A 261 -2.96 19.62 -10.21
C SER A 261 -2.01 19.78 -11.39
N GLY A 262 -1.86 18.74 -12.23
CA GLY A 262 -0.97 18.75 -13.40
C GLY A 262 -1.35 19.81 -14.44
N ALA A 263 -2.61 20.24 -14.49
CA ALA A 263 -3.06 21.36 -15.34
C ALA A 263 -2.42 22.70 -14.97
N GLY A 264 -1.80 22.82 -13.79
CA GLY A 264 -1.10 24.02 -13.33
C GLY A 264 0.30 24.22 -13.94
N SER A 265 0.82 23.26 -14.70
CA SER A 265 2.18 23.31 -15.28
C SER A 265 2.18 23.88 -16.70
N ILE A 266 2.89 25.02 -16.92
CA ILE A 266 3.12 25.55 -18.26
C ILE A 266 4.07 24.65 -19.05
N ALA A 267 4.98 23.94 -18.41
CA ALA A 267 5.83 22.95 -19.05
C ALA A 267 4.97 21.80 -19.64
N ALA A 268 4.02 21.24 -18.85
CA ALA A 268 3.10 20.21 -19.33
C ALA A 268 2.20 20.70 -20.47
N TYR A 269 1.72 21.94 -20.39
CA TYR A 269 0.96 22.58 -21.46
C TYR A 269 1.78 22.77 -22.74
N SER A 270 3.02 23.23 -22.61
CA SER A 270 3.93 23.45 -23.74
C SER A 270 4.23 22.15 -24.49
N VAL A 271 4.57 21.08 -23.76
CA VAL A 271 4.88 19.79 -24.40
C VAL A 271 3.63 19.05 -24.88
N GLY A 272 2.44 19.48 -24.49
CA GLY A 272 1.17 18.90 -24.96
C GLY A 272 0.66 17.73 -24.11
N ILE A 273 1.13 17.59 -22.88
CA ILE A 273 0.54 16.67 -21.88
C ILE A 273 -0.87 17.16 -21.51
N THR A 274 -1.01 18.47 -21.31
CA THR A 274 -2.31 19.12 -21.06
C THR A 274 -2.65 20.11 -22.16
N ASP A 275 -3.95 20.41 -22.32
CA ASP A 275 -4.46 21.40 -23.25
C ASP A 275 -5.19 22.55 -22.53
N ILE A 276 -5.01 22.68 -21.20
CA ILE A 276 -5.48 23.78 -20.37
C ILE A 276 -4.32 24.75 -20.17
N ASP A 277 -4.53 26.02 -20.57
CA ASP A 277 -3.54 27.08 -20.40
C ASP A 277 -3.48 27.54 -18.93
N PRO A 278 -2.41 27.22 -18.17
CA PRO A 278 -2.34 27.56 -16.75
C PRO A 278 -2.23 29.07 -16.49
N ILE A 279 -1.73 29.84 -17.45
CA ILE A 279 -1.61 31.28 -17.31
C ILE A 279 -2.97 31.96 -17.45
N ARG A 280 -3.73 31.56 -18.48
CA ARG A 280 -5.08 32.07 -18.71
C ARG A 280 -6.02 31.86 -17.51
N TYR A 281 -5.87 30.74 -16.81
CA TYR A 281 -6.74 30.38 -15.68
C TYR A 281 -6.09 30.61 -14.31
N ASN A 282 -4.94 31.28 -14.24
CA ASN A 282 -4.19 31.55 -12.99
C ASN A 282 -3.96 30.30 -12.15
N LEU A 283 -3.60 29.18 -12.77
CA LEU A 283 -3.33 27.94 -12.07
C LEU A 283 -1.93 27.95 -11.43
N ILE A 284 -1.84 27.37 -10.24
CA ILE A 284 -0.62 27.39 -9.42
C ILE A 284 0.15 26.10 -9.63
N PHE A 285 1.42 26.21 -10.08
CA PHE A 285 2.32 25.08 -10.32
C PHE A 285 2.71 24.35 -9.03
N GLU A 286 2.88 25.08 -7.94
CA GLU A 286 3.29 24.55 -6.64
C GLU A 286 2.26 23.62 -6.00
N ARG A 287 1.02 23.59 -6.51
CA ARG A 287 0.03 22.57 -6.17
C ARG A 287 0.35 21.21 -6.80
N PHE A 288 1.06 21.22 -7.93
CA PHE A 288 1.48 20.01 -8.64
C PHE A 288 2.87 19.56 -8.20
N LEU A 289 3.83 20.48 -8.17
CA LEU A 289 5.21 20.19 -7.81
C LEU A 289 5.75 21.30 -6.90
N ASN A 290 6.01 20.94 -5.65
CA ASN A 290 6.54 21.87 -4.64
C ASN A 290 7.84 21.34 -4.06
N PRO A 291 8.98 22.06 -4.18
CA PRO A 291 10.25 21.64 -3.59
C PRO A 291 10.23 21.47 -2.07
N GLU A 292 9.36 22.19 -1.37
CA GLU A 292 9.20 22.10 0.09
C GLU A 292 8.39 20.86 0.53
N ARG A 293 7.62 20.28 -0.39
CA ARG A 293 6.81 19.10 -0.13
C ARG A 293 7.29 17.95 -1.01
N VAL A 294 8.03 17.04 -0.42
CA VAL A 294 8.54 15.83 -1.11
C VAL A 294 7.38 14.86 -1.36
N SER A 295 6.60 15.12 -2.39
CA SER A 295 5.61 14.18 -2.92
C SER A 295 5.86 14.00 -4.41
N MET A 296 5.75 12.75 -4.88
CA MET A 296 5.85 12.45 -6.31
C MET A 296 4.71 13.13 -7.07
N PRO A 297 4.96 13.81 -8.20
CA PRO A 297 3.91 14.35 -9.04
C PRO A 297 3.08 13.23 -9.67
N ASP A 298 1.79 13.50 -9.88
CA ASP A 298 0.85 12.57 -10.49
C ASP A 298 0.06 13.27 -11.60
N PHE A 299 0.27 12.84 -12.85
CA PHE A 299 -0.52 13.30 -13.98
C PHE A 299 -1.73 12.40 -14.19
N ASP A 300 -2.89 12.95 -13.96
CA ASP A 300 -4.16 12.34 -14.35
C ASP A 300 -4.42 12.55 -15.84
N VAL A 301 -4.39 11.48 -16.63
CA VAL A 301 -4.61 11.53 -18.09
C VAL A 301 -5.81 10.66 -18.47
N ASP A 302 -6.81 11.27 -19.11
CA ASP A 302 -8.01 10.58 -19.58
C ASP A 302 -7.87 10.22 -21.05
N PHE A 303 -8.01 8.94 -21.41
CA PHE A 303 -8.04 8.45 -22.77
C PHE A 303 -9.42 7.98 -23.19
N CYS A 304 -9.71 8.02 -24.48
CA CYS A 304 -10.90 7.42 -25.05
C CYS A 304 -11.10 5.99 -24.51
N TYR A 305 -12.26 5.73 -23.92
CA TYR A 305 -12.57 4.44 -23.28
C TYR A 305 -12.39 3.26 -24.25
N GLU A 306 -12.84 3.40 -25.50
CA GLU A 306 -12.79 2.33 -26.50
C GLU A 306 -11.34 1.99 -26.93
N ARG A 307 -10.45 2.97 -26.94
CA ARG A 307 -9.08 2.83 -27.48
C ARG A 307 -7.97 2.94 -26.45
N ARG A 308 -8.27 3.13 -25.18
CA ARG A 308 -7.24 3.24 -24.13
C ARG A 308 -6.31 2.03 -24.06
N GLN A 309 -6.81 0.83 -24.43
CA GLN A 309 -6.01 -0.39 -24.40
C GLN A 309 -4.81 -0.30 -25.35
N GLU A 310 -4.95 0.38 -26.52
CA GLU A 310 -3.86 0.59 -27.46
C GLU A 310 -2.71 1.39 -26.83
N VAL A 311 -3.04 2.37 -25.97
CA VAL A 311 -2.05 3.17 -25.24
C VAL A 311 -1.36 2.33 -24.16
N ILE A 312 -2.11 1.54 -23.41
CA ILE A 312 -1.57 0.62 -22.39
C ILE A 312 -0.61 -0.38 -23.06
N ASP A 313 -0.99 -0.96 -24.19
CA ASP A 313 -0.16 -1.90 -24.94
C ASP A 313 1.11 -1.23 -25.49
N TYR A 314 1.03 0.03 -25.89
CA TYR A 314 2.20 0.81 -26.29
C TYR A 314 3.18 0.99 -25.13
N VAL A 315 2.68 1.38 -23.95
CA VAL A 315 3.52 1.59 -22.76
C VAL A 315 4.17 0.27 -22.32
N ASN A 316 3.39 -0.82 -22.29
CA ASN A 316 3.91 -2.16 -21.98
C ASN A 316 5.03 -2.59 -22.94
N ARG A 317 4.86 -2.38 -24.24
CA ARG A 317 5.89 -2.74 -25.23
C ARG A 317 7.13 -1.87 -25.12
N LYS A 318 6.98 -0.59 -24.79
CA LYS A 318 8.08 0.37 -24.77
C LYS A 318 8.89 0.34 -23.49
N TYR A 319 8.22 0.22 -22.37
CA TYR A 319 8.84 0.34 -21.04
C TYR A 319 8.98 -1.00 -20.30
N GLY A 320 8.37 -2.08 -20.80
CA GLY A 320 8.36 -3.40 -20.18
C GLY A 320 7.10 -3.66 -19.37
N ALA A 321 6.56 -4.88 -19.46
CA ALA A 321 5.35 -5.27 -18.74
C ALA A 321 5.56 -5.33 -17.23
N ASP A 322 6.80 -5.47 -16.79
CA ASP A 322 7.24 -5.43 -15.38
C ASP A 322 7.31 -4.02 -14.79
N HIS A 323 7.21 -2.97 -15.64
CA HIS A 323 7.19 -1.57 -15.23
C HIS A 323 5.79 -0.93 -15.30
N VAL A 324 4.78 -1.69 -15.71
CA VAL A 324 3.43 -1.20 -15.94
C VAL A 324 2.43 -2.09 -15.22
N ALA A 325 1.62 -1.49 -14.35
CA ALA A 325 0.57 -2.19 -13.65
C ALA A 325 -0.77 -1.46 -13.77
N GLN A 326 -1.83 -2.20 -13.87
CA GLN A 326 -3.19 -1.66 -13.72
C GLN A 326 -3.62 -1.80 -12.27
N ILE A 327 -4.31 -0.78 -11.75
CA ILE A 327 -4.99 -0.90 -10.45
C ILE A 327 -6.14 -1.89 -10.64
N VAL A 328 -6.10 -2.99 -9.88
CA VAL A 328 -7.14 -4.01 -9.91
C VAL A 328 -8.35 -3.48 -9.15
N THR A 329 -9.45 -3.24 -9.87
CA THR A 329 -10.75 -2.90 -9.28
C THR A 329 -11.72 -4.02 -9.60
N PHE A 330 -12.26 -4.68 -8.57
CA PHE A 330 -13.34 -5.65 -8.74
C PHE A 330 -14.67 -4.95 -8.56
N GLY A 331 -15.55 -5.11 -9.55
CA GLY A 331 -16.95 -4.75 -9.45
C GLY A 331 -17.83 -6.01 -9.49
N THR A 332 -18.77 -6.13 -8.57
CA THR A 332 -19.84 -7.11 -8.69
C THR A 332 -21.02 -6.48 -9.41
N MET A 333 -21.56 -7.15 -10.42
CA MET A 333 -22.83 -6.74 -11.01
C MET A 333 -23.93 -6.95 -9.98
N ALA A 334 -24.46 -5.84 -9.45
CA ALA A 334 -25.62 -5.88 -8.58
C ALA A 334 -26.90 -5.96 -9.42
N ALA A 335 -27.99 -6.49 -8.84
CA ALA A 335 -29.27 -6.68 -9.53
C ALA A 335 -29.92 -5.37 -10.05
N ARG A 336 -29.32 -4.22 -9.80
CA ARG A 336 -29.78 -2.90 -10.27
C ARG A 336 -28.96 -2.34 -11.44
N ASN A 337 -27.97 -3.07 -11.94
CA ASN A 337 -27.15 -2.64 -13.10
C ASN A 337 -27.57 -3.37 -14.35
#